data_ac3fd2d1f256b029c48285f268b0b5f1
#
_entry.id   ac3fd2d1f256b029c48285f268b0b5f1
#
_cell.length_a   1.000
_cell.length_b   1.000
_cell.length_c   1.000
_cell.angle_alpha   90.00
_cell.angle_beta   90.00
_cell.angle_gamma   90.00
#
_symmetry.space_group_name_H-M   'P 1'
#
loop_
_entity.id
_entity.type
_entity.pdbx_description
1 polymer ?
#
loop_
_entity_poly.entity_id
_entity_poly.type
_entity_poly.pdbx_seq_one_letter_code
_entity_poly.pdbx_strand_id
1 'polypeptide(L)'
;MKKRGCAKSLTDYSIIFWDFDGVIKLSVDIKANAFIQLFEGSEAVVLEKIRSHHLKNGGMSRFDKIPLYARWAGVDLNPSMLQSYIGEFSRIVLNSVVSSEWVPGVVQYLHSNYRRQAFYLVSATPQEEVEIITKQLEIHSLFKQIFGFPTIKSLAVSRVLEKSDKSNVDSVFIGDALIDCEAAESNGIDFIFRGKLSDITWFPKNSIRAMENFLDQ
;
A
#
# COMPACT_ATOMS: atom_id res chain seq x y z
N MET A 1 -17.38 -25.34 -16.05
CA MET A 1 -16.73 -25.64 -14.76
C MET A 1 -15.21 -25.60 -14.96
N LYS A 2 -14.52 -24.51 -14.62
CA LYS A 2 -13.04 -24.51 -14.59
C LYS A 2 -12.61 -25.37 -13.39
N LYS A 3 -11.77 -26.40 -13.64
CA LYS A 3 -11.14 -27.22 -12.60
C LYS A 3 -10.50 -26.30 -11.57
N ARG A 4 -10.79 -26.48 -10.27
CA ARG A 4 -10.00 -25.92 -9.18
C ARG A 4 -8.59 -26.51 -9.28
N GLY A 5 -7.69 -25.81 -10.00
CA GLY A 5 -6.27 -26.11 -9.96
C GLY A 5 -5.76 -25.87 -8.52
N CYS A 6 -4.69 -26.53 -8.14
CA CYS A 6 -3.96 -26.25 -6.92
C CYS A 6 -3.72 -24.73 -6.82
N ALA A 7 -3.95 -24.14 -5.64
CA ALA A 7 -3.76 -22.69 -5.46
C ALA A 7 -2.30 -22.37 -5.82
N LYS A 8 -2.13 -21.43 -6.76
CA LYS A 8 -0.82 -21.00 -7.28
C LYS A 8 0.06 -20.50 -6.11
N SER A 9 1.27 -21.01 -5.95
CA SER A 9 2.20 -20.51 -4.93
C SER A 9 2.63 -19.09 -5.27
N LEU A 10 3.08 -18.31 -4.28
CA LEU A 10 3.62 -16.96 -4.53
C LEU A 10 4.88 -17.03 -5.42
N THR A 11 5.64 -18.11 -5.31
CA THR A 11 6.84 -18.39 -6.13
C THR A 11 6.54 -18.72 -7.60
N ASP A 12 5.29 -19.02 -7.94
CA ASP A 12 4.87 -19.31 -9.33
C ASP A 12 4.61 -18.04 -10.16
N TYR A 13 4.57 -16.86 -9.53
CA TYR A 13 4.41 -15.60 -10.23
C TYR A 13 5.74 -15.05 -10.74
N SER A 14 5.72 -14.58 -11.96
CA SER A 14 6.89 -13.94 -12.59
C SER A 14 7.01 -12.46 -12.27
N ILE A 15 5.87 -11.80 -12.04
CA ILE A 15 5.76 -10.38 -11.70
C ILE A 15 4.93 -10.24 -10.45
N ILE A 16 5.47 -9.52 -9.46
CA ILE A 16 4.75 -9.19 -8.24
C ILE A 16 4.74 -7.67 -8.05
N PHE A 17 3.53 -7.12 -7.96
CA PHE A 17 3.31 -5.75 -7.51
C PHE A 17 3.07 -5.76 -6.00
N TRP A 18 3.78 -4.92 -5.30
CA TRP A 18 3.77 -4.82 -3.86
C TRP A 18 3.20 -3.48 -3.42
N ASP A 19 2.18 -3.46 -2.59
CA ASP A 19 1.95 -2.28 -1.78
C ASP A 19 3.01 -2.17 -0.68
N PHE A 20 3.14 -1.02 -0.05
CA PHE A 20 4.14 -0.76 0.99
C PHE A 20 3.54 -0.86 2.39
N ASP A 21 2.58 0.03 2.68
CA ASP A 21 1.96 0.14 4.00
C ASP A 21 1.03 -1.04 4.24
N GLY A 22 1.21 -1.73 5.37
CA GLY A 22 0.41 -2.90 5.65
C GLY A 22 0.88 -4.18 4.92
N VAL A 23 1.77 -4.11 3.95
CA VAL A 23 2.26 -5.25 3.15
C VAL A 23 3.75 -5.53 3.40
N ILE A 24 4.59 -4.51 3.34
CA ILE A 24 6.02 -4.58 3.64
C ILE A 24 6.28 -4.16 5.09
N LYS A 25 5.69 -3.03 5.50
CA LYS A 25 5.82 -2.47 6.85
C LYS A 25 4.47 -2.41 7.54
N LEU A 26 4.42 -2.70 8.84
CA LEU A 26 3.24 -2.53 9.69
C LEU A 26 3.07 -1.05 10.06
N SER A 27 2.81 -0.20 9.08
CA SER A 27 2.81 1.26 9.19
C SER A 27 1.41 1.91 9.11
N VAL A 28 0.35 1.15 8.91
CA VAL A 28 -1.01 1.68 8.75
C VAL A 28 -1.47 2.46 10.01
N ASP A 29 -1.31 1.88 11.20
CA ASP A 29 -1.66 2.56 12.46
C ASP A 29 -0.75 3.76 12.75
N ILE A 30 0.52 3.71 12.36
CA ILE A 30 1.45 4.84 12.47
C ILE A 30 0.93 6.03 11.67
N LYS A 31 0.51 5.81 10.43
CA LYS A 31 -0.07 6.87 9.59
C LYS A 31 -1.42 7.35 10.12
N ALA A 32 -2.24 6.46 10.69
CA ALA A 32 -3.48 6.85 11.36
C ALA A 32 -3.21 7.81 12.53
N ASN A 33 -2.23 7.49 13.38
CA ASN A 33 -1.83 8.31 14.51
C ASN A 33 -1.23 9.65 14.07
N ALA A 34 -0.46 9.68 12.97
CA ALA A 34 0.07 10.91 12.40
C ALA A 34 -1.05 11.86 11.93
N PHE A 35 -2.13 11.34 11.32
CA PHE A 35 -3.30 12.17 11.01
C PHE A 35 -4.01 12.69 12.26
N ILE A 36 -4.13 11.87 13.31
CA ILE A 36 -4.70 12.31 14.59
C ILE A 36 -3.85 13.44 15.18
N GLN A 37 -2.54 13.28 15.23
CA GLN A 37 -1.61 14.30 15.74
C GLN A 37 -1.70 15.60 14.93
N LEU A 38 -1.83 15.51 13.61
CA LEU A 38 -1.96 16.68 12.73
C LEU A 38 -3.20 17.53 13.04
N PHE A 39 -4.25 16.91 13.60
CA PHE A 39 -5.52 17.54 13.95
C PHE A 39 -5.84 17.46 15.45
N GLU A 40 -4.83 17.34 16.33
CA GLU A 40 -4.99 17.10 17.78
C GLU A 40 -5.83 18.15 18.52
N GLY A 41 -5.94 19.37 17.97
CA GLY A 41 -6.81 20.43 18.50
C GLY A 41 -8.31 20.23 18.23
N SER A 42 -8.71 19.19 17.48
CA SER A 42 -10.11 18.93 17.13
C SER A 42 -10.84 18.15 18.22
N GLU A 43 -12.19 18.17 18.19
CA GLU A 43 -13.02 17.36 19.08
C GLU A 43 -12.73 15.86 18.91
N ALA A 44 -12.84 15.09 19.99
CA ALA A 44 -12.57 13.65 20.00
C ALA A 44 -13.37 12.87 18.95
N VAL A 45 -14.62 13.26 18.67
CA VAL A 45 -15.47 12.65 17.63
C VAL A 45 -14.89 12.85 16.22
N VAL A 46 -14.26 13.99 15.96
CA VAL A 46 -13.61 14.30 14.68
C VAL A 46 -12.35 13.47 14.54
N LEU A 47 -11.53 13.35 15.58
CA LEU A 47 -10.32 12.53 15.59
C LEU A 47 -10.63 11.05 15.34
N GLU A 48 -11.68 10.53 15.97
CA GLU A 48 -12.11 9.14 15.73
C GLU A 48 -12.64 8.94 14.31
N LYS A 49 -13.36 9.92 13.75
CA LYS A 49 -13.81 9.92 12.37
C LYS A 49 -12.62 9.89 11.40
N ILE A 50 -11.57 10.69 11.67
CA ILE A 50 -10.32 10.72 10.88
C ILE A 50 -9.65 9.33 10.92
N ARG A 51 -9.47 8.76 12.11
CA ARG A 51 -8.89 7.43 12.29
C ARG A 51 -9.66 6.36 11.52
N SER A 52 -10.96 6.28 11.75
CA SER A 52 -11.83 5.30 11.10
C SER A 52 -11.83 5.44 9.58
N HIS A 53 -11.85 6.67 9.05
CA HIS A 53 -11.77 6.91 7.62
C HIS A 53 -10.41 6.49 7.05
N HIS A 54 -9.31 6.82 7.74
CA HIS A 54 -7.97 6.44 7.28
C HIS A 54 -7.83 4.91 7.16
N LEU A 55 -8.26 4.18 8.18
CA LEU A 55 -8.18 2.71 8.20
C LEU A 55 -9.04 2.05 7.10
N LYS A 56 -10.20 2.64 6.78
CA LYS A 56 -11.07 2.14 5.71
C LYS A 56 -10.61 2.50 4.30
N ASN A 57 -9.74 3.51 4.16
CA ASN A 57 -9.28 4.05 2.89
C ASN A 57 -7.74 4.07 2.82
N GLY A 58 -7.09 2.93 3.08
CA GLY A 58 -5.64 2.78 3.17
C GLY A 58 -4.89 3.35 1.97
N GLY A 59 -5.31 3.02 0.77
CA GLY A 59 -4.66 3.47 -0.47
C GLY A 59 -4.97 4.90 -0.95
N MET A 60 -5.82 5.66 -0.23
CA MET A 60 -6.08 7.06 -0.58
C MET A 60 -4.91 7.96 -0.19
N SER A 61 -4.51 8.87 -1.11
CA SER A 61 -3.39 9.78 -0.90
C SER A 61 -3.64 10.78 0.24
N ARG A 62 -2.54 11.19 0.92
CA ARG A 62 -2.59 12.29 1.91
C ARG A 62 -3.05 13.62 1.31
N PHE A 63 -2.78 13.84 0.02
CA PHE A 63 -3.20 15.04 -0.69
C PHE A 63 -4.73 15.15 -0.80
N ASP A 64 -5.44 14.03 -0.78
CA ASP A 64 -6.90 13.98 -0.74
C ASP A 64 -7.43 13.95 0.69
N LYS A 65 -6.75 13.24 1.59
CA LYS A 65 -7.14 13.07 3.00
C LYS A 65 -7.01 14.35 3.81
N ILE A 66 -5.91 15.08 3.70
CA ILE A 66 -5.66 16.29 4.50
C ILE A 66 -6.74 17.35 4.26
N PRO A 67 -7.12 17.72 3.01
CA PRO A 67 -8.21 18.66 2.79
C PRO A 67 -9.56 18.16 3.31
N LEU A 68 -9.81 16.85 3.22
CA LEU A 68 -11.03 16.25 3.75
C LEU A 68 -11.10 16.35 5.28
N TYR A 69 -10.00 16.02 5.94
CA TYR A 69 -9.89 16.02 7.41
C TYR A 69 -9.93 17.43 7.98
N ALA A 70 -9.28 18.40 7.31
CA ALA A 70 -9.36 19.80 7.66
C ALA A 70 -10.82 20.33 7.65
N ARG A 71 -11.59 19.95 6.61
CA ARG A 71 -13.04 20.30 6.58
C ARG A 71 -13.81 19.71 7.75
N TRP A 72 -13.48 18.47 8.16
CA TRP A 72 -14.13 17.86 9.34
C TRP A 72 -13.71 18.54 10.65
N ALA A 73 -12.47 19.02 10.71
CA ALA A 73 -11.92 19.77 11.83
C ALA A 73 -12.33 21.25 11.86
N GLY A 74 -13.11 21.73 10.88
CA GLY A 74 -13.49 23.16 10.78
C GLY A 74 -12.32 24.08 10.40
N VAL A 75 -11.25 23.52 9.80
CA VAL A 75 -10.07 24.28 9.35
C VAL A 75 -10.22 24.65 7.89
N ASP A 76 -10.23 25.95 7.59
CA ASP A 76 -10.23 26.46 6.23
C ASP A 76 -8.79 26.55 5.71
N LEU A 77 -8.44 25.64 4.80
CA LEU A 77 -7.08 25.51 4.25
C LEU A 77 -6.88 26.42 3.04
N ASN A 78 -6.01 27.40 3.17
CA ASN A 78 -5.41 28.03 1.99
C ASN A 78 -4.24 27.18 1.44
N PRO A 79 -3.74 27.45 0.21
CA PRO A 79 -2.66 26.64 -0.40
C PRO A 79 -1.38 26.56 0.45
N SER A 80 -0.97 27.62 1.15
CA SER A 80 0.21 27.63 2.00
C SER A 80 0.02 26.74 3.24
N MET A 81 -1.15 26.81 3.87
CA MET A 81 -1.49 25.95 5.00
C MET A 81 -1.51 24.47 4.57
N LEU A 82 -2.10 24.16 3.41
CA LEU A 82 -2.10 22.79 2.90
C LEU A 82 -0.69 22.24 2.75
N GLN A 83 0.24 23.01 2.19
CA GLN A 83 1.64 22.59 2.06
C GLN A 83 2.30 22.40 3.44
N SER A 84 2.00 23.24 4.42
CA SER A 84 2.48 23.08 5.80
C SER A 84 1.99 21.79 6.43
N TYR A 85 0.69 21.47 6.30
CA TYR A 85 0.10 20.22 6.80
C TYR A 85 0.71 18.98 6.13
N ILE A 86 0.92 19.03 4.81
CA ILE A 86 1.58 17.95 4.06
C ILE A 86 3.03 17.76 4.56
N GLY A 87 3.79 18.83 4.71
CA GLY A 87 5.17 18.79 5.21
C GLY A 87 5.25 18.24 6.64
N GLU A 88 4.36 18.69 7.52
CA GLU A 88 4.31 18.21 8.90
C GLU A 88 3.93 16.72 8.97
N PHE A 89 2.95 16.29 8.18
CA PHE A 89 2.63 14.87 8.06
C PHE A 89 3.85 14.05 7.62
N SER A 90 4.57 14.50 6.58
CA SER A 90 5.79 13.84 6.11
C SER A 90 6.85 13.74 7.21
N ARG A 91 7.05 14.83 7.96
CA ARG A 91 7.99 14.88 9.10
C ARG A 91 7.64 13.87 10.19
N ILE A 92 6.36 13.76 10.54
CA ILE A 92 5.88 12.81 11.56
C ILE A 92 6.09 11.37 11.11
N VAL A 93 5.75 11.05 9.84
CA VAL A 93 5.68 9.64 9.41
C VAL A 93 7.01 9.07 8.95
N LEU A 94 7.94 9.86 8.42
CA LEU A 94 9.14 9.34 7.74
C LEU A 94 9.93 8.38 8.64
N ASN A 95 10.40 8.86 9.78
CA ASN A 95 11.20 8.05 10.72
C ASN A 95 10.37 6.91 11.35
N SER A 96 9.12 7.20 11.67
CA SER A 96 8.23 6.21 12.31
C SER A 96 7.90 5.05 11.36
N VAL A 97 7.72 5.32 10.08
CA VAL A 97 7.50 4.28 9.05
C VAL A 97 8.77 3.45 8.85
N VAL A 98 9.95 4.07 8.78
CA VAL A 98 11.22 3.34 8.67
C VAL A 98 11.44 2.44 9.88
N SER A 99 11.15 2.94 11.09
CA SER A 99 11.31 2.20 12.36
C SER A 99 10.21 1.19 12.65
N SER A 100 9.09 1.19 11.90
CA SER A 100 7.99 0.26 12.15
C SER A 100 8.43 -1.19 11.93
N GLU A 101 7.65 -2.13 12.43
CA GLU A 101 7.91 -3.55 12.25
C GLU A 101 7.72 -3.97 10.77
N TRP A 102 8.50 -4.94 10.35
CA TRP A 102 8.30 -5.61 9.09
C TRP A 102 7.13 -6.59 9.18
N VAL A 103 6.40 -6.76 8.08
CA VAL A 103 5.51 -7.92 7.98
C VAL A 103 6.38 -9.20 8.06
N PRO A 104 6.03 -10.17 8.94
CA PRO A 104 6.89 -11.34 9.16
C PRO A 104 7.19 -12.09 7.87
N GLY A 105 8.49 -12.40 7.65
CA GLY A 105 8.99 -13.13 6.49
C GLY A 105 9.18 -12.31 5.21
N VAL A 106 8.67 -11.05 5.13
CA VAL A 106 8.72 -10.26 3.89
C VAL A 106 10.15 -9.97 3.43
N VAL A 107 11.05 -9.62 4.36
CA VAL A 107 12.45 -9.31 4.04
C VAL A 107 13.15 -10.52 3.45
N GLN A 108 12.99 -11.70 4.08
CA GLN A 108 13.53 -12.95 3.58
C GLN A 108 13.00 -13.28 2.19
N TYR A 109 11.68 -13.13 1.98
CA TYR A 109 11.06 -13.39 0.69
C TYR A 109 11.63 -12.49 -0.40
N LEU A 110 11.70 -11.18 -0.15
CA LEU A 110 12.24 -10.21 -1.10
C LEU A 110 13.67 -10.56 -1.49
N HIS A 111 14.58 -10.78 -0.52
CA HIS A 111 15.98 -11.10 -0.79
C HIS A 111 16.17 -12.45 -1.50
N SER A 112 15.33 -13.44 -1.20
CA SER A 112 15.45 -14.78 -1.81
C SER A 112 14.95 -14.83 -3.24
N ASN A 113 14.00 -13.95 -3.63
CA ASN A 113 13.27 -14.12 -4.89
C ASN A 113 13.47 -12.99 -5.92
N TYR A 114 14.01 -11.80 -5.56
CA TYR A 114 14.14 -10.64 -6.48
C TYR A 114 14.93 -10.89 -7.77
N ARG A 115 15.76 -11.95 -7.81
CA ARG A 115 16.49 -12.34 -9.01
C ARG A 115 15.69 -13.24 -9.94
N ARG A 116 14.67 -13.94 -9.41
CA ARG A 116 13.81 -14.89 -10.14
C ARG A 116 12.49 -14.27 -10.54
N GLN A 117 11.99 -13.31 -9.74
CA GLN A 117 10.74 -12.60 -9.92
C GLN A 117 11.00 -11.11 -10.13
N ALA A 118 10.21 -10.46 -10.95
CA ALA A 118 10.26 -9.01 -11.12
C ALA A 118 9.36 -8.34 -10.09
N PHE A 119 9.95 -7.63 -9.14
CA PHE A 119 9.21 -6.87 -8.11
C PHE A 119 9.03 -5.42 -8.52
N TYR A 120 7.83 -4.93 -8.34
CA TYR A 120 7.44 -3.53 -8.53
C TYR A 120 6.75 -3.03 -7.26
N LEU A 121 7.24 -1.93 -6.70
CA LEU A 121 6.58 -1.31 -5.55
C LEU A 121 5.58 -0.27 -6.05
N VAL A 122 4.37 -0.27 -5.50
CA VAL A 122 3.29 0.62 -5.91
C VAL A 122 2.57 1.17 -4.67
N SER A 123 2.87 2.40 -4.28
CA SER A 123 2.40 3.01 -3.03
C SER A 123 1.68 4.34 -3.25
N ALA A 124 0.73 4.67 -2.38
CA ALA A 124 0.11 6.00 -2.31
C ALA A 124 1.01 7.04 -1.60
N THR A 125 2.16 6.64 -1.06
CA THR A 125 3.18 7.55 -0.53
C THR A 125 3.80 8.36 -1.68
N PRO A 126 4.12 9.66 -1.50
CA PRO A 126 4.80 10.46 -2.52
C PRO A 126 6.06 9.79 -3.05
N GLN A 127 6.33 9.94 -4.36
CA GLN A 127 7.43 9.27 -5.05
C GLN A 127 8.78 9.47 -4.35
N GLU A 128 9.14 10.71 -4.07
CA GLU A 128 10.42 11.02 -3.42
C GLU A 128 10.52 10.40 -2.02
N GLU A 129 9.42 10.39 -1.27
CA GLU A 129 9.37 9.87 0.09
C GLU A 129 9.50 8.34 0.11
N VAL A 130 8.78 7.63 -0.76
CA VAL A 130 8.87 6.16 -0.83
C VAL A 130 10.25 5.70 -1.31
N GLU A 131 10.92 6.49 -2.17
CA GLU A 131 12.30 6.22 -2.56
C GLU A 131 13.29 6.43 -1.40
N ILE A 132 13.12 7.49 -0.60
CA ILE A 132 13.94 7.73 0.60
C ILE A 132 13.74 6.58 1.59
N ILE A 133 12.49 6.21 1.88
CA ILE A 133 12.16 5.13 2.81
C ILE A 133 12.78 3.81 2.35
N THR A 134 12.62 3.43 1.09
CA THR A 134 13.14 2.16 0.57
C THR A 134 14.66 2.12 0.53
N LYS A 135 15.35 3.25 0.33
CA LYS A 135 16.81 3.37 0.43
C LYS A 135 17.28 3.21 1.87
N GLN A 136 16.63 3.87 2.84
CA GLN A 136 16.95 3.73 4.26
C GLN A 136 16.71 2.31 4.79
N LEU A 137 15.75 1.59 4.21
CA LEU A 137 15.44 0.20 4.52
C LEU A 137 16.33 -0.80 3.76
N GLU A 138 17.22 -0.35 2.89
CA GLU A 138 18.12 -1.15 2.05
C GLU A 138 17.40 -2.14 1.10
N ILE A 139 16.13 -1.87 0.78
CA ILE A 139 15.33 -2.71 -0.13
C ILE A 139 15.09 -2.09 -1.51
N HIS A 140 15.51 -0.84 -1.74
CA HIS A 140 15.28 -0.12 -2.98
C HIS A 140 15.73 -0.90 -4.22
N SER A 141 16.92 -1.51 -4.17
CA SER A 141 17.51 -2.27 -5.28
C SER A 141 16.83 -3.61 -5.57
N LEU A 142 15.94 -4.07 -4.70
CA LEU A 142 15.18 -5.32 -4.89
C LEU A 142 14.00 -5.14 -5.86
N PHE A 143 13.59 -3.89 -6.11
CA PHE A 143 12.51 -3.55 -7.03
C PHE A 143 13.04 -3.10 -8.38
N LYS A 144 12.42 -3.59 -9.47
CA LYS A 144 12.71 -3.12 -10.84
C LYS A 144 12.32 -1.67 -11.04
N GLN A 145 11.22 -1.26 -10.40
CA GLN A 145 10.75 0.12 -10.38
C GLN A 145 9.86 0.35 -9.15
N ILE A 146 9.86 1.59 -8.66
CA ILE A 146 9.04 2.06 -7.55
C ILE A 146 8.12 3.15 -8.09
N PHE A 147 6.83 2.99 -7.82
CA PHE A 147 5.78 3.94 -8.18
C PHE A 147 5.16 4.51 -6.91
N GLY A 148 5.33 5.81 -6.72
CA GLY A 148 4.67 6.60 -5.68
C GLY A 148 3.66 7.57 -6.27
N PHE A 149 2.91 8.25 -5.42
CA PHE A 149 2.04 9.35 -5.84
C PHE A 149 2.86 10.42 -6.61
N PRO A 150 2.38 10.98 -7.73
CA PRO A 150 1.00 10.97 -8.22
C PRO A 150 0.61 9.79 -9.13
N THR A 151 1.47 8.79 -9.32
CA THR A 151 1.09 7.64 -10.14
C THR A 151 0.03 6.81 -9.45
N ILE A 152 -1.15 6.66 -10.05
CA ILE A 152 -2.22 5.81 -9.51
C ILE A 152 -1.89 4.33 -9.72
N LYS A 153 -2.32 3.46 -8.79
CA LYS A 153 -1.92 2.05 -8.74
C LYS A 153 -2.28 1.28 -10.01
N SER A 154 -3.48 1.44 -10.54
CA SER A 154 -3.90 0.77 -11.77
C SER A 154 -3.05 1.15 -12.99
N LEU A 155 -2.66 2.43 -13.09
CA LEU A 155 -1.79 2.92 -14.18
C LEU A 155 -0.35 2.41 -14.03
N ALA A 156 0.16 2.29 -12.80
CA ALA A 156 1.47 1.71 -12.55
C ALA A 156 1.53 0.26 -13.05
N VAL A 157 0.51 -0.54 -12.72
CA VAL A 157 0.37 -1.93 -13.18
C VAL A 157 0.30 -2.01 -14.70
N SER A 158 -0.61 -1.24 -15.34
CA SER A 158 -0.76 -1.21 -16.82
C SER A 158 0.57 -0.92 -17.52
N ARG A 159 1.28 0.14 -17.10
CA ARG A 159 2.57 0.53 -17.69
C ARG A 159 3.64 -0.56 -17.62
N VAL A 160 3.63 -1.36 -16.56
CA VAL A 160 4.58 -2.48 -16.42
C VAL A 160 4.17 -3.63 -17.33
N LEU A 161 2.89 -4.00 -17.34
CA LEU A 161 2.39 -5.10 -18.17
C LEU A 161 2.56 -4.83 -19.66
N GLU A 162 2.31 -3.59 -20.12
CA GLU A 162 2.50 -3.17 -21.52
C GLU A 162 3.95 -3.32 -22.01
N LYS A 163 4.92 -3.19 -21.10
CA LYS A 163 6.36 -3.34 -21.41
C LYS A 163 6.89 -4.75 -21.19
N SER A 164 6.05 -5.62 -20.66
CA SER A 164 6.42 -6.99 -20.30
C SER A 164 6.02 -7.96 -21.39
N ASP A 165 6.92 -8.86 -21.78
CA ASP A 165 6.61 -10.01 -22.66
C ASP A 165 5.84 -11.11 -21.93
N LYS A 166 5.51 -10.91 -20.63
CA LYS A 166 4.87 -11.91 -19.79
C LYS A 166 3.37 -11.76 -19.80
N SER A 167 2.68 -12.90 -19.69
CA SER A 167 1.22 -12.95 -19.58
C SER A 167 0.74 -12.32 -18.28
N ASN A 168 -0.41 -11.62 -18.31
CA ASN A 168 -1.10 -11.13 -17.11
C ASN A 168 -1.39 -12.26 -16.10
N VAL A 169 -1.55 -13.49 -16.58
CA VAL A 169 -1.77 -14.70 -15.74
C VAL A 169 -0.60 -15.00 -14.81
N ASP A 170 0.61 -14.53 -15.13
CA ASP A 170 1.82 -14.73 -14.32
C ASP A 170 2.13 -13.54 -13.41
N SER A 171 1.17 -12.66 -13.24
CA SER A 171 1.30 -11.44 -12.45
C SER A 171 0.31 -11.44 -11.27
N VAL A 172 0.75 -10.85 -10.14
CA VAL A 172 -0.07 -10.70 -8.94
C VAL A 172 0.17 -9.36 -8.27
N PHE A 173 -0.86 -8.79 -7.68
CA PHE A 173 -0.75 -7.64 -6.78
C PHE A 173 -0.96 -8.11 -5.33
N ILE A 174 -0.06 -7.76 -4.44
CA ILE A 174 -0.17 -8.00 -3.00
C ILE A 174 -0.50 -6.67 -2.33
N GLY A 175 -1.66 -6.57 -1.71
CA GLY A 175 -2.16 -5.34 -1.10
C GLY A 175 -3.03 -5.61 0.12
N ASP A 176 -3.31 -4.58 0.91
CA ASP A 176 -4.15 -4.63 2.11
C ASP A 176 -5.43 -3.78 1.99
N ALA A 177 -5.62 -3.08 0.88
CA ALA A 177 -6.72 -2.15 0.66
C ALA A 177 -7.54 -2.48 -0.61
N LEU A 178 -8.79 -1.96 -0.65
CA LEU A 178 -9.67 -2.10 -1.81
C LEU A 178 -9.03 -1.60 -3.11
N ILE A 179 -8.34 -0.47 -3.06
CA ILE A 179 -7.71 0.13 -4.24
C ILE A 179 -6.61 -0.75 -4.86
N ASP A 180 -6.00 -1.66 -4.08
CA ASP A 180 -5.04 -2.65 -4.57
C ASP A 180 -5.75 -3.74 -5.36
N CYS A 181 -6.88 -4.20 -4.83
CA CYS A 181 -7.74 -5.15 -5.50
C CYS A 181 -8.28 -4.58 -6.83
N GLU A 182 -8.77 -3.34 -6.80
CA GLU A 182 -9.25 -2.63 -7.99
C GLU A 182 -8.13 -2.45 -9.04
N ALA A 183 -6.91 -2.17 -8.60
CA ALA A 183 -5.75 -2.07 -9.49
C ALA A 183 -5.40 -3.43 -10.13
N ALA A 184 -5.51 -4.52 -9.40
CA ALA A 184 -5.33 -5.87 -9.92
C ALA A 184 -6.44 -6.25 -10.91
N GLU A 185 -7.71 -6.07 -10.51
CA GLU A 185 -8.88 -6.44 -11.32
C GLU A 185 -8.92 -5.67 -12.65
N SER A 186 -8.69 -4.35 -12.61
CA SER A 186 -8.69 -3.51 -13.81
C SER A 186 -7.61 -3.87 -14.84
N ASN A 187 -6.57 -4.58 -14.40
CA ASN A 187 -5.47 -5.05 -15.24
C ASN A 187 -5.50 -6.56 -15.50
N GLY A 188 -6.52 -7.28 -15.02
CA GLY A 188 -6.69 -8.71 -15.25
C GLY A 188 -5.58 -9.58 -14.65
N ILE A 189 -5.00 -9.18 -13.52
CA ILE A 189 -3.99 -9.94 -12.78
C ILE A 189 -4.57 -10.48 -11.48
N ASP A 190 -3.90 -11.48 -10.90
CA ASP A 190 -4.29 -12.04 -9.61
C ASP A 190 -4.12 -11.02 -8.47
N PHE A 191 -4.93 -11.16 -7.42
CA PHE A 191 -4.82 -10.37 -6.19
C PHE A 191 -4.64 -11.27 -4.98
N ILE A 192 -3.72 -10.88 -4.08
CA ILE A 192 -3.55 -11.51 -2.76
C ILE A 192 -3.71 -10.43 -1.70
N PHE A 193 -4.71 -10.62 -0.85
CA PHE A 193 -4.91 -9.75 0.29
C PHE A 193 -3.90 -10.06 1.40
N ARG A 194 -3.13 -9.06 1.84
CA ARG A 194 -2.26 -9.19 3.00
C ARG A 194 -3.04 -8.83 4.27
N GLY A 195 -3.42 -9.84 5.02
CA GLY A 195 -4.21 -9.74 6.24
C GLY A 195 -5.09 -10.96 6.44
N LYS A 196 -5.94 -10.92 7.47
CA LYS A 196 -6.93 -11.97 7.73
C LYS A 196 -8.15 -11.77 6.85
N LEU A 197 -8.70 -12.85 6.32
CA LEU A 197 -9.97 -12.80 5.56
C LEU A 197 -11.12 -12.17 6.36
N SER A 198 -11.08 -12.24 7.70
CA SER A 198 -12.06 -11.59 8.58
C SER A 198 -12.06 -10.07 8.42
N ASP A 199 -10.91 -9.48 8.09
CA ASP A 199 -10.71 -8.04 8.05
C ASP A 199 -11.26 -7.41 6.77
N ILE A 200 -11.53 -8.24 5.75
CA ILE A 200 -12.13 -7.80 4.49
C ILE A 200 -13.62 -7.51 4.70
N THR A 201 -14.01 -6.25 4.54
CA THR A 201 -15.41 -5.80 4.64
C THR A 201 -15.99 -5.33 3.30
N TRP A 202 -15.17 -5.21 2.27
CA TRP A 202 -15.45 -4.53 1.00
C TRP A 202 -15.51 -5.46 -0.22
N PHE A 203 -15.26 -6.78 -0.05
CA PHE A 203 -15.29 -7.76 -1.16
C PHE A 203 -15.87 -9.11 -0.72
N PRO A 204 -16.48 -9.90 -1.64
CA PRO A 204 -16.94 -11.27 -1.32
C PRO A 204 -15.74 -12.17 -0.94
N LYS A 205 -15.68 -12.58 0.32
CA LYS A 205 -14.54 -13.33 0.92
C LYS A 205 -14.18 -14.64 0.18
N ASN A 206 -15.13 -15.22 -0.57
CA ASN A 206 -14.94 -16.51 -1.25
C ASN A 206 -14.11 -16.44 -2.55
N SER A 207 -13.75 -15.25 -3.00
CA SER A 207 -13.04 -15.03 -4.27
C SER A 207 -11.64 -14.44 -4.09
N ILE A 208 -11.24 -14.09 -2.85
CA ILE A 208 -9.92 -13.50 -2.56
C ILE A 208 -9.05 -14.53 -1.85
N ARG A 209 -7.82 -14.67 -2.33
CA ARG A 209 -6.74 -15.32 -1.58
C ARG A 209 -6.18 -14.33 -0.57
N ALA A 210 -5.97 -14.78 0.67
CA ALA A 210 -5.36 -13.98 1.73
C ALA A 210 -4.11 -14.66 2.27
N MET A 211 -3.19 -13.85 2.78
CA MET A 211 -2.00 -14.28 3.49
C MET A 211 -1.69 -13.28 4.62
N GLU A 212 -1.41 -13.79 5.81
CA GLU A 212 -1.10 -12.92 6.96
C GLU A 212 0.38 -12.53 7.03
N ASN A 213 1.26 -13.35 6.44
CA ASN A 213 2.71 -13.16 6.48
C ASN A 213 3.39 -13.94 5.33
N PHE A 214 4.72 -13.88 5.25
CA PHE A 214 5.53 -14.50 4.21
C PHE A 214 6.41 -15.66 4.72
N LEU A 215 6.15 -16.19 5.92
CA LEU A 215 7.00 -17.20 6.54
C LEU A 215 6.97 -18.55 5.82
N ASP A 216 5.83 -18.89 5.21
CA ASP A 216 5.58 -20.19 4.56
C ASP A 216 5.51 -20.07 3.03
N GLN A 217 6.16 -19.08 2.42
CA GLN A 217 6.10 -18.81 0.97
C GLN A 217 7.39 -19.20 0.24
#